data_266781985eb309517e7e03d0f025c5a8
#
_entry.id   266781985eb309517e7e03d0f025c5a8
#
_cell.length_a   1.000
_cell.length_b   1.000
_cell.length_c   1.000
_cell.angle_alpha   90.00
_cell.angle_beta   90.00
_cell.angle_gamma   90.00
#
_symmetry.space_group_name_H-M   'P 1'
#
loop_
_entity.id
_entity.type
_entity.pdbx_description
1 polymer ?
#
loop_
_entity_poly.entity_id
_entity_poly.type
_entity_poly.pdbx_seq_one_letter_code
_entity_poly.pdbx_strand_id
1 'polypeptide(L)'
;MALKVAIVGLPNVGKSTLFNALTKTAAAQAANYPFCTIEPNTGDVAVPEPRLDVLAAIAGSKEIIPSRITFVDIAGLVRGASKGEGLGNQFLANIRDCDAVAFVARCFVDDDITHVENRIDPISDLEIIETELMLADLESLEKRVVNVEKKAKGGDKEAQTTLRLINMALTPLRAGKPARVVEVSKEDEKAWHMLQLLTSLPALYVANVDEGSADKGNALSDLVAARAAQDNAKSVVISAKIDSELAVLDPEEQAEFLESLGLAEPGLNRLIREAYALLGLQSYFTVGPKEARAWTIPIGATAPQAAGVIHTDFEKGFIRAETIAYDDFVALKGEAKAREAGKLRAEGKAYVVKDGDVMNFLFN
;
A
#
# COMPACT_ATOMS: atom_id res chain seq x y z
N MET A 1 -1.09 4.36 12.79
CA MET A 1 -0.96 5.39 11.74
C MET A 1 -1.61 4.83 10.49
N ALA A 2 -2.31 5.66 9.72
CA ALA A 2 -2.80 5.24 8.40
C ALA A 2 -1.58 5.00 7.50
N LEU A 3 -1.56 3.86 6.80
CA LEU A 3 -0.49 3.51 5.87
C LEU A 3 -0.67 4.28 4.57
N LYS A 4 0.41 4.88 4.08
CA LYS A 4 0.39 5.80 2.95
C LYS A 4 1.14 5.22 1.75
N VAL A 5 0.53 5.29 0.57
CA VAL A 5 1.14 4.91 -0.70
C VAL A 5 1.24 6.13 -1.60
N ALA A 6 2.45 6.51 -1.97
CA ALA A 6 2.69 7.60 -2.91
C ALA A 6 2.32 7.14 -4.34
N ILE A 7 1.50 7.92 -5.05
CA ILE A 7 1.27 7.72 -6.49
C ILE A 7 2.20 8.66 -7.25
N VAL A 8 3.10 8.09 -8.02
CA VAL A 8 4.07 8.85 -8.83
C VAL A 8 3.98 8.45 -10.31
N GLY A 9 4.26 9.37 -11.19
CA GLY A 9 4.22 9.13 -12.63
C GLY A 9 4.61 10.40 -13.39
N LEU A 10 5.06 10.24 -14.63
CA LEU A 10 5.29 11.37 -15.53
C LEU A 10 3.95 12.07 -15.84
N PRO A 11 3.99 13.32 -16.34
CA PRO A 11 2.79 13.97 -16.83
C PRO A 11 2.09 13.15 -17.92
N ASN A 12 0.75 13.20 -17.95
CA ASN A 12 -0.10 12.59 -18.99
C ASN A 12 -0.06 11.03 -19.05
N VAL A 13 0.35 10.36 -17.99
CA VAL A 13 0.26 8.90 -17.86
C VAL A 13 -1.07 8.39 -17.28
N GLY A 14 -2.00 9.30 -16.97
CA GLY A 14 -3.29 9.00 -16.35
C GLY A 14 -3.28 9.06 -14.80
N LYS A 15 -2.19 9.55 -14.21
CA LYS A 15 -2.04 9.65 -12.74
C LYS A 15 -3.18 10.44 -12.09
N SER A 16 -3.51 11.63 -12.60
CA SER A 16 -4.58 12.47 -12.05
C SER A 16 -5.96 11.84 -12.23
N THR A 17 -6.20 11.15 -13.35
CA THR A 17 -7.44 10.40 -13.58
C THR A 17 -7.61 9.29 -12.55
N LEU A 18 -6.54 8.51 -12.33
CA LEU A 18 -6.50 7.46 -11.31
C LEU A 18 -6.74 8.02 -9.91
N PHE A 19 -6.05 9.10 -9.56
CA PHE A 19 -6.21 9.73 -8.24
C PHE A 19 -7.61 10.32 -8.04
N ASN A 20 -8.20 10.92 -9.08
CA ASN A 20 -9.57 11.41 -9.02
C ASN A 20 -10.58 10.27 -8.84
N ALA A 21 -10.36 9.12 -9.47
CA ALA A 21 -11.19 7.93 -9.24
C ALA A 21 -11.08 7.44 -7.78
N LEU A 22 -9.86 7.37 -7.24
CA LEU A 22 -9.62 7.04 -5.82
C LEU A 22 -10.32 8.03 -4.87
N THR A 23 -10.21 9.34 -5.12
CA THR A 23 -10.82 10.36 -4.24
C THR A 23 -12.33 10.37 -4.33
N LYS A 24 -12.93 10.13 -5.50
CA LYS A 24 -14.38 9.97 -5.65
C LYS A 24 -14.88 8.73 -4.91
N THR A 25 -14.18 7.61 -5.04
CA THR A 25 -14.46 6.38 -4.29
C THR A 25 -14.35 6.63 -2.79
N ALA A 26 -13.32 7.32 -2.33
CA ALA A 26 -13.14 7.70 -0.94
C ALA A 26 -14.27 8.59 -0.43
N ALA A 27 -14.71 9.58 -1.21
CA ALA A 27 -15.81 10.48 -0.85
C ALA A 27 -17.17 9.74 -0.78
N ALA A 28 -17.44 8.85 -1.72
CA ALA A 28 -18.64 8.01 -1.69
C ALA A 28 -18.66 7.07 -0.46
N GLN A 29 -17.52 6.50 -0.10
CA GLN A 29 -17.36 5.69 1.11
C GLN A 29 -17.47 6.52 2.39
N ALA A 30 -16.93 7.75 2.41
CA ALA A 30 -17.00 8.64 3.57
C ALA A 30 -18.42 9.05 3.93
N ALA A 31 -19.33 9.12 2.96
CA ALA A 31 -20.76 9.38 3.21
C ALA A 31 -21.41 8.26 4.04
N ASN A 32 -20.86 7.06 3.99
CA ASN A 32 -21.36 5.88 4.69
C ASN A 32 -20.64 5.60 6.03
N TYR A 33 -19.48 6.23 6.26
CA TYR A 33 -18.65 5.98 7.45
C TYR A 33 -18.29 7.29 8.16
N PRO A 34 -18.67 7.49 9.44
CA PRO A 34 -18.24 8.63 10.22
C PRO A 34 -16.73 8.60 10.49
N PHE A 35 -16.10 9.78 10.59
CA PHE A 35 -14.67 10.01 10.88
C PHE A 35 -13.67 9.89 9.71
N CYS A 36 -14.11 9.96 8.47
CA CYS A 36 -13.19 10.12 7.34
C CYS A 36 -12.76 11.59 7.21
N THR A 37 -11.47 11.84 7.36
CA THR A 37 -10.87 13.16 7.08
C THR A 37 -10.52 13.27 5.60
N ILE A 38 -10.93 14.33 4.94
CA ILE A 38 -10.51 14.65 3.56
C ILE A 38 -9.36 15.64 3.66
N GLU A 39 -8.14 15.18 3.41
CA GLU A 39 -6.97 16.03 3.30
C GLU A 39 -6.68 16.30 1.80
N PRO A 40 -6.19 17.50 1.43
CA PRO A 40 -5.78 17.78 0.05
C PRO A 40 -4.74 16.76 -0.44
N ASN A 41 -4.89 16.31 -1.67
CA ASN A 41 -4.00 15.33 -2.33
C ASN A 41 -3.91 13.97 -1.64
N THR A 42 -4.88 13.58 -0.82
CA THR A 42 -4.98 12.25 -0.24
C THR A 42 -6.32 11.60 -0.58
N GLY A 43 -6.29 10.29 -0.83
CA GLY A 43 -7.47 9.44 -1.03
C GLY A 43 -7.43 8.30 -0.01
N ASP A 44 -8.26 8.40 1.04
CA ASP A 44 -8.39 7.34 2.05
C ASP A 44 -9.50 6.38 1.65
N VAL A 45 -9.14 5.17 1.20
CA VAL A 45 -10.06 4.19 0.61
C VAL A 45 -10.15 2.92 1.44
N ALA A 46 -11.32 2.28 1.42
CA ALA A 46 -11.51 0.98 2.02
C ALA A 46 -10.75 -0.10 1.23
N VAL A 47 -10.12 -1.01 1.97
CA VAL A 47 -9.53 -2.23 1.38
C VAL A 47 -10.66 -3.19 1.05
N PRO A 48 -10.80 -3.64 -0.21
CA PRO A 48 -11.81 -4.61 -0.61
C PRO A 48 -11.65 -5.93 0.16
N GLU A 49 -12.63 -6.26 1.00
CA GLU A 49 -12.59 -7.43 1.88
C GLU A 49 -13.95 -8.15 1.92
N PRO A 50 -14.25 -8.98 0.91
CA PRO A 50 -15.55 -9.67 0.80
C PRO A 50 -15.89 -10.56 2.01
N ARG A 51 -14.87 -11.05 2.73
CA ARG A 51 -15.08 -11.88 3.93
C ARG A 51 -15.81 -11.11 5.03
N LEU A 52 -15.61 -9.80 5.11
CA LEU A 52 -16.23 -8.96 6.13
C LEU A 52 -17.75 -8.89 5.98
N ASP A 53 -18.24 -8.79 4.73
CA ASP A 53 -19.67 -8.79 4.43
C ASP A 53 -20.35 -10.11 4.83
N VAL A 54 -19.68 -11.24 4.55
CA VAL A 54 -20.16 -12.58 4.94
C VAL A 54 -20.23 -12.70 6.46
N LEU A 55 -19.19 -12.26 7.18
CA LEU A 55 -19.16 -12.27 8.64
C LEU A 55 -20.27 -11.41 9.24
N ALA A 56 -20.45 -10.20 8.70
CA ALA A 56 -21.49 -9.27 9.14
C ALA A 56 -22.91 -9.87 8.95
N ALA A 57 -23.17 -10.50 7.81
CA ALA A 57 -24.44 -11.15 7.53
C ALA A 57 -24.73 -12.29 8.52
N ILE A 58 -23.73 -13.13 8.86
CA ILE A 58 -23.87 -14.22 9.83
C ILE A 58 -24.16 -13.70 11.24
N ALA A 59 -23.49 -12.64 11.66
CA ALA A 59 -23.63 -12.06 13.00
C ALA A 59 -24.82 -11.10 13.14
N GLY A 60 -25.45 -10.69 12.02
CA GLY A 60 -26.47 -9.66 12.00
C GLY A 60 -25.94 -8.29 12.43
N SER A 61 -24.69 -7.97 12.04
CA SER A 61 -24.03 -6.72 12.38
C SER A 61 -24.74 -5.52 11.76
N LYS A 62 -24.88 -4.44 12.52
CA LYS A 62 -25.53 -3.21 12.05
C LYS A 62 -24.61 -2.34 11.20
N GLU A 63 -23.31 -2.40 11.48
CA GLU A 63 -22.28 -1.63 10.79
C GLU A 63 -21.18 -2.56 10.27
N ILE A 64 -20.64 -2.22 9.10
CA ILE A 64 -19.50 -2.93 8.47
C ILE A 64 -18.38 -1.93 8.32
N ILE A 65 -17.24 -2.16 8.98
CA ILE A 65 -16.13 -1.23 9.02
C ILE A 65 -14.89 -1.89 8.41
N PRO A 66 -14.56 -1.61 7.13
CA PRO A 66 -13.39 -2.17 6.47
C PRO A 66 -12.08 -1.55 6.96
N SER A 67 -10.97 -2.24 6.74
CA SER A 67 -9.63 -1.66 6.79
C SER A 67 -9.48 -0.56 5.74
N ARG A 68 -8.58 0.40 5.98
CA ARG A 68 -8.38 1.52 5.07
C ARG A 68 -6.90 1.70 4.74
N ILE A 69 -6.64 2.24 3.56
CA ILE A 69 -5.31 2.63 3.07
C ILE A 69 -5.38 4.02 2.44
N THR A 70 -4.35 4.82 2.62
CA THR A 70 -4.31 6.19 2.11
C THR A 70 -3.39 6.25 0.89
N PHE A 71 -3.90 6.72 -0.23
CA PHE A 71 -3.09 7.09 -1.39
C PHE A 71 -2.81 8.59 -1.38
N VAL A 72 -1.58 8.96 -1.73
CA VAL A 72 -1.12 10.35 -1.77
C VAL A 72 -0.74 10.70 -3.21
N ASP A 73 -1.42 11.70 -3.80
CA ASP A 73 -1.04 12.20 -5.12
C ASP A 73 0.21 13.06 -4.99
N ILE A 74 1.27 12.61 -5.59
CA ILE A 74 2.51 13.37 -5.68
C ILE A 74 2.54 14.05 -7.05
N ALA A 75 2.56 15.38 -7.06
CA ALA A 75 2.59 16.18 -8.28
C ALA A 75 3.69 15.69 -9.25
N GLY A 76 3.38 15.68 -10.56
CA GLY A 76 4.20 14.99 -11.55
C GLY A 76 5.69 15.32 -11.49
N LEU A 77 6.52 14.29 -11.45
CA LEU A 77 7.96 14.40 -11.54
C LEU A 77 8.36 14.78 -12.97
N VAL A 78 9.22 15.77 -13.11
CA VAL A 78 9.90 16.09 -14.35
C VAL A 78 11.42 15.89 -14.17
N ARG A 79 12.12 15.64 -15.26
CA ARG A 79 13.59 15.54 -15.24
C ARG A 79 14.22 16.74 -14.53
N GLY A 80 15.20 16.47 -13.66
CA GLY A 80 15.92 17.50 -12.91
C GLY A 80 15.23 17.92 -11.60
N ALA A 81 14.19 17.23 -11.17
CA ALA A 81 13.53 17.53 -9.90
C ALA A 81 14.46 17.36 -8.69
N SER A 82 15.43 16.46 -8.77
CA SER A 82 16.46 16.27 -7.75
C SER A 82 17.42 17.48 -7.63
N LYS A 83 17.59 18.27 -8.70
CA LYS A 83 18.47 19.46 -8.74
C LYS A 83 17.71 20.78 -8.61
N GLY A 84 16.37 20.75 -8.55
CA GLY A 84 15.52 21.94 -8.52
C GLY A 84 15.38 22.55 -7.13
N GLU A 85 15.49 23.88 -7.03
CA GLU A 85 15.10 24.62 -5.83
C GLU A 85 13.55 24.68 -5.74
N GLY A 86 12.98 24.41 -4.56
CA GLY A 86 11.56 24.59 -4.27
C GLY A 86 10.68 23.37 -4.51
N LEU A 87 9.94 23.31 -5.61
CA LEU A 87 8.91 22.28 -5.87
C LEU A 87 9.45 20.84 -5.90
N GLY A 88 10.68 20.62 -6.41
CA GLY A 88 11.31 19.30 -6.43
C GLY A 88 11.57 18.76 -5.02
N ASN A 89 12.04 19.59 -4.10
CA ASN A 89 12.31 19.18 -2.71
C ASN A 89 11.02 18.85 -1.96
N GLN A 90 9.94 19.58 -2.22
CA GLN A 90 8.63 19.29 -1.62
C GLN A 90 8.06 17.97 -2.13
N PHE A 91 8.21 17.70 -3.41
CA PHE A 91 7.86 16.42 -4.02
C PHE A 91 8.56 15.25 -3.34
N LEU A 92 9.88 15.31 -3.18
CA LEU A 92 10.67 14.26 -2.53
C LEU A 92 10.33 14.11 -1.04
N ALA A 93 10.01 15.21 -0.35
CA ALA A 93 9.56 15.16 1.04
C ALA A 93 8.23 14.41 1.18
N ASN A 94 7.27 14.67 0.30
CA ASN A 94 5.98 13.99 0.33
C ASN A 94 6.09 12.46 0.11
N ILE A 95 7.05 12.00 -0.74
CA ILE A 95 7.31 10.57 -0.90
C ILE A 95 7.94 9.99 0.38
N ARG A 96 8.84 10.71 1.06
CA ARG A 96 9.47 10.23 2.31
C ARG A 96 8.48 9.98 3.44
N ASP A 97 7.33 10.66 3.40
CA ASP A 97 6.25 10.50 4.38
C ASP A 97 5.32 9.32 4.05
N CYS A 98 5.61 8.56 2.99
CA CYS A 98 4.85 7.39 2.58
C CYS A 98 5.57 6.08 2.92
N ASP A 99 4.81 4.99 2.97
CA ASP A 99 5.29 3.65 3.31
C ASP A 99 5.60 2.80 2.07
N ALA A 100 5.06 3.16 0.91
CA ALA A 100 5.31 2.53 -0.39
C ALA A 100 5.11 3.52 -1.54
N VAL A 101 5.56 3.12 -2.73
CA VAL A 101 5.43 3.92 -3.96
C VAL A 101 4.74 3.10 -5.06
N ALA A 102 3.69 3.68 -5.64
CA ALA A 102 3.00 3.17 -6.84
C ALA A 102 3.45 3.99 -8.06
N PHE A 103 4.20 3.37 -8.94
CA PHE A 103 4.72 3.97 -10.18
C PHE A 103 3.71 3.77 -11.31
N VAL A 104 3.06 4.84 -11.78
CA VAL A 104 2.08 4.78 -12.87
C VAL A 104 2.77 4.97 -14.20
N ALA A 105 2.65 3.96 -15.06
CA ALA A 105 3.19 3.94 -16.42
C ALA A 105 2.07 3.98 -17.46
N ARG A 106 2.26 4.77 -18.52
CA ARG A 106 1.33 4.85 -19.64
C ARG A 106 1.49 3.63 -20.55
N CYS A 107 0.46 2.80 -20.60
CA CYS A 107 0.39 1.62 -21.44
C CYS A 107 -0.80 1.68 -22.45
N PHE A 108 -1.15 2.90 -22.88
CA PHE A 108 -2.21 3.13 -23.88
C PHE A 108 -1.76 4.14 -24.93
N VAL A 109 -2.33 4.04 -26.12
CA VAL A 109 -2.15 4.98 -27.22
C VAL A 109 -3.39 5.88 -27.26
N ASP A 110 -3.18 7.19 -27.27
CA ASP A 110 -4.24 8.20 -27.43
C ASP A 110 -3.61 9.43 -28.11
N ASP A 111 -4.07 9.73 -29.32
CA ASP A 111 -3.51 10.79 -30.16
C ASP A 111 -3.86 12.19 -29.62
N ASP A 112 -4.93 12.31 -28.82
CA ASP A 112 -5.34 13.56 -28.19
C ASP A 112 -4.53 13.89 -26.93
N ILE A 113 -3.78 12.91 -26.39
CA ILE A 113 -2.96 13.05 -25.19
C ILE A 113 -1.47 13.03 -25.54
N THR A 114 -0.86 14.20 -25.62
CA THR A 114 0.58 14.32 -25.90
C THR A 114 1.41 13.75 -24.75
N HIS A 115 2.34 12.86 -25.05
CA HIS A 115 3.34 12.40 -24.09
C HIS A 115 4.50 13.41 -23.98
N VAL A 116 5.01 13.65 -22.76
CA VAL A 116 6.08 14.63 -22.51
C VAL A 116 7.37 14.33 -23.27
N GLU A 117 7.65 13.05 -23.55
CA GLU A 117 8.83 12.59 -24.31
C GLU A 117 8.49 12.33 -25.79
N ASN A 118 7.28 12.69 -26.27
CA ASN A 118 6.77 12.43 -27.63
C ASN A 118 6.85 10.96 -28.10
N ARG A 119 6.82 10.02 -27.13
CA ARG A 119 6.85 8.57 -27.37
C ARG A 119 6.11 7.86 -26.24
N ILE A 120 5.59 6.67 -26.53
CA ILE A 120 4.98 5.79 -25.53
C ILE A 120 6.00 4.66 -25.25
N ASP A 121 6.69 4.76 -24.13
CA ASP A 121 7.69 3.81 -23.67
C ASP A 121 7.63 3.72 -22.15
N PRO A 122 6.77 2.84 -21.60
CA PRO A 122 6.54 2.75 -20.17
C PRO A 122 7.81 2.43 -19.38
N ILE A 123 8.75 1.68 -19.96
CA ILE A 123 10.00 1.33 -19.27
C ILE A 123 10.90 2.56 -19.13
N SER A 124 11.07 3.33 -20.19
CA SER A 124 11.83 4.57 -20.13
C SER A 124 11.20 5.59 -19.16
N ASP A 125 9.88 5.65 -19.08
CA ASP A 125 9.18 6.51 -18.15
C ASP A 125 9.45 6.14 -16.69
N LEU A 126 9.41 4.84 -16.38
CA LEU A 126 9.76 4.32 -15.06
C LEU A 126 11.22 4.60 -14.71
N GLU A 127 12.15 4.39 -15.64
CA GLU A 127 13.58 4.65 -15.45
C GLU A 127 13.87 6.12 -15.17
N ILE A 128 13.16 7.05 -15.80
CA ILE A 128 13.30 8.50 -15.54
C ILE A 128 12.95 8.78 -14.08
N ILE A 129 11.81 8.29 -13.60
CA ILE A 129 11.36 8.53 -12.22
C ILE A 129 12.33 7.91 -11.23
N GLU A 130 12.66 6.63 -11.41
CA GLU A 130 13.56 5.92 -10.49
C GLU A 130 14.95 6.55 -10.45
N THR A 131 15.46 7.03 -11.58
CA THR A 131 16.74 7.73 -11.64
C THR A 131 16.73 9.01 -10.79
N GLU A 132 15.67 9.81 -10.87
CA GLU A 132 15.56 11.03 -10.06
C GLU A 132 15.51 10.71 -8.55
N LEU A 133 14.78 9.64 -8.16
CA LEU A 133 14.74 9.20 -6.77
C LEU A 133 16.11 8.68 -6.29
N MET A 134 16.82 7.91 -7.12
CA MET A 134 18.17 7.43 -6.81
C MET A 134 19.19 8.56 -6.67
N LEU A 135 19.11 9.57 -7.54
CA LEU A 135 19.99 10.75 -7.47
C LEU A 135 19.74 11.55 -6.19
N ALA A 136 18.47 11.69 -5.77
CA ALA A 136 18.12 12.36 -4.53
C ALA A 136 18.65 11.61 -3.29
N ASP A 137 18.53 10.28 -3.27
CA ASP A 137 19.09 9.44 -2.20
C ASP A 137 20.62 9.52 -2.16
N LEU A 138 21.26 9.43 -3.32
CA LEU A 138 22.71 9.51 -3.46
C LEU A 138 23.24 10.84 -2.90
N GLU A 139 22.67 11.96 -3.31
CA GLU A 139 23.03 13.30 -2.83
C GLU A 139 22.82 13.44 -1.31
N SER A 140 21.69 12.96 -0.80
CA SER A 140 21.40 12.99 0.63
C SER A 140 22.42 12.21 1.45
N LEU A 141 22.76 11.00 1.01
CA LEU A 141 23.72 10.14 1.70
C LEU A 141 25.16 10.68 1.61
N GLU A 142 25.58 11.20 0.46
CA GLU A 142 26.93 11.77 0.29
C GLU A 142 27.14 13.01 1.16
N LYS A 143 26.11 13.83 1.37
CA LYS A 143 26.15 14.93 2.33
C LYS A 143 26.24 14.44 3.79
N ARG A 144 25.51 13.39 4.12
CA ARG A 144 25.44 12.85 5.51
C ARG A 144 26.71 12.08 5.89
N VAL A 145 27.31 11.33 4.96
CA VAL A 145 28.46 10.45 5.24
C VAL A 145 29.61 11.21 5.88
N VAL A 146 29.90 12.43 5.45
CA VAL A 146 31.02 13.25 5.96
C VAL A 146 30.92 13.50 7.47
N ASN A 147 29.73 13.82 7.95
CA ASN A 147 29.50 14.09 9.37
C ASN A 147 29.43 12.81 10.20
N VAL A 148 28.80 11.77 9.66
CA VAL A 148 28.65 10.46 10.33
C VAL A 148 30.03 9.80 10.49
N GLU A 149 30.90 9.88 9.48
CA GLU A 149 32.25 9.32 9.51
C GLU A 149 33.11 9.94 10.61
N LYS A 150 33.00 11.26 10.84
CA LYS A 150 33.71 11.94 11.92
C LYS A 150 33.29 11.42 13.30
N LYS A 151 31.98 11.24 13.52
CA LYS A 151 31.44 10.70 14.78
C LYS A 151 31.83 9.23 14.97
N ALA A 152 31.74 8.43 13.93
CA ALA A 152 32.12 7.01 13.95
C ALA A 152 33.60 6.80 14.31
N LYS A 153 34.50 7.65 13.77
CA LYS A 153 35.94 7.68 14.13
C LYS A 153 36.18 8.10 15.59
N GLY A 154 35.25 8.86 16.16
CA GLY A 154 35.25 9.24 17.59
C GLY A 154 34.77 8.13 18.53
N GLY A 155 34.43 6.95 18.02
CA GLY A 155 34.00 5.81 18.83
C GLY A 155 32.49 5.72 19.10
N ASP A 156 31.67 6.57 18.46
CA ASP A 156 30.21 6.53 18.56
C ASP A 156 29.67 5.29 17.84
N LYS A 157 29.10 4.35 18.59
CA LYS A 157 28.58 3.06 18.07
C LYS A 157 27.38 3.24 17.14
N GLU A 158 26.49 4.18 17.44
CA GLU A 158 25.34 4.47 16.60
C GLU A 158 25.78 5.06 15.27
N ALA A 159 26.76 5.98 15.29
CA ALA A 159 27.35 6.51 14.08
C ALA A 159 28.08 5.44 13.25
N GLN A 160 28.72 4.47 13.89
CA GLN A 160 29.37 3.34 13.18
C GLN A 160 28.33 2.48 12.46
N THR A 161 27.20 2.13 13.12
CA THR A 161 26.10 1.41 12.48
C THR A 161 25.51 2.20 11.33
N THR A 162 25.22 3.48 11.54
CA THR A 162 24.71 4.38 10.50
C THR A 162 25.64 4.49 9.30
N LEU A 163 26.95 4.62 9.54
CA LEU A 163 27.97 4.68 8.47
C LEU A 163 28.00 3.39 7.64
N ARG A 164 27.94 2.23 8.30
CA ARG A 164 27.86 0.94 7.62
C ARG A 164 26.63 0.86 6.71
N LEU A 165 25.46 1.24 7.21
CA LEU A 165 24.22 1.21 6.46
C LEU A 165 24.22 2.21 5.30
N ILE A 166 24.76 3.41 5.49
CA ILE A 166 24.97 4.38 4.40
C ILE A 166 25.82 3.77 3.29
N ASN A 167 26.93 3.13 3.63
CA ASN A 167 27.82 2.52 2.63
C ASN A 167 27.14 1.34 1.91
N MET A 168 26.31 0.56 2.61
CA MET A 168 25.48 -0.50 2.00
C MET A 168 24.51 0.08 0.96
N ALA A 169 23.89 1.23 1.23
CA ALA A 169 22.96 1.91 0.31
C ALA A 169 23.71 2.57 -0.87
N LEU A 170 24.84 3.22 -0.61
CA LEU A 170 25.63 3.90 -1.65
C LEU A 170 26.15 2.96 -2.74
N THR A 171 26.43 1.71 -2.40
CA THR A 171 26.94 0.71 -3.35
C THR A 171 25.99 0.46 -4.53
N PRO A 172 24.73 0.04 -4.32
CA PRO A 172 23.78 -0.12 -5.42
C PRO A 172 23.40 1.22 -6.07
N LEU A 173 23.22 2.30 -5.31
CA LEU A 173 22.85 3.60 -5.87
C LEU A 173 23.88 4.11 -6.89
N ARG A 174 25.18 3.98 -6.60
CA ARG A 174 26.26 4.33 -7.53
C ARG A 174 26.33 3.41 -8.75
N ALA A 175 25.77 2.21 -8.65
CA ALA A 175 25.64 1.28 -9.75
C ALA A 175 24.31 1.44 -10.53
N GLY A 176 23.52 2.51 -10.25
CA GLY A 176 22.24 2.75 -10.89
C GLY A 176 21.14 1.77 -10.48
N LYS A 177 21.21 1.25 -9.23
CA LYS A 177 20.20 0.36 -8.66
C LYS A 177 19.58 0.98 -7.41
N PRO A 178 18.28 0.79 -7.18
CA PRO A 178 17.59 1.34 -6.00
C PRO A 178 18.07 0.71 -4.69
N ALA A 179 17.95 1.45 -3.58
CA ALA A 179 18.38 0.98 -2.26
C ALA A 179 17.58 -0.25 -1.76
N ARG A 180 16.37 -0.50 -2.27
CA ARG A 180 15.52 -1.67 -1.92
C ARG A 180 16.13 -3.02 -2.29
N VAL A 181 17.18 -3.06 -3.12
CA VAL A 181 17.92 -4.31 -3.41
C VAL A 181 18.84 -4.73 -2.27
N VAL A 182 19.04 -3.89 -1.26
CA VAL A 182 19.90 -4.18 -0.10
C VAL A 182 19.12 -5.05 0.89
N GLU A 183 19.68 -6.21 1.20
CA GLU A 183 19.16 -7.05 2.29
C GLU A 183 19.63 -6.47 3.64
N VAL A 184 18.66 -6.11 4.47
CA VAL A 184 18.88 -5.51 5.79
C VAL A 184 18.49 -6.51 6.87
N SER A 185 19.35 -6.69 7.89
CA SER A 185 19.04 -7.56 9.03
C SER A 185 17.91 -6.95 9.88
N LYS A 186 17.12 -7.81 10.56
CA LYS A 186 16.06 -7.34 11.47
C LYS A 186 16.54 -6.37 12.55
N GLU A 187 17.79 -6.54 13.02
CA GLU A 187 18.39 -5.67 14.02
C GLU A 187 18.66 -4.26 13.47
N ASP A 188 18.94 -4.17 12.18
CA ASP A 188 19.27 -2.92 11.49
C ASP A 188 18.05 -2.23 10.87
N GLU A 189 16.90 -2.88 10.75
CA GLU A 189 15.71 -2.33 10.10
C GLU A 189 15.35 -0.93 10.60
N LYS A 190 15.35 -0.74 11.93
CA LYS A 190 15.04 0.57 12.52
C LYS A 190 16.05 1.65 12.10
N ALA A 191 17.34 1.34 12.12
CA ALA A 191 18.39 2.27 11.73
C ALA A 191 18.38 2.52 10.21
N TRP A 192 18.01 1.51 9.41
CA TRP A 192 17.80 1.65 7.96
C TRP A 192 16.65 2.61 7.65
N HIS A 193 15.50 2.45 8.29
CA HIS A 193 14.36 3.37 8.13
C HIS A 193 14.71 4.82 8.50
N MET A 194 15.60 5.02 9.48
CA MET A 194 16.09 6.35 9.85
C MET A 194 16.96 7.02 8.76
N LEU A 195 17.41 6.28 7.75
CA LEU A 195 18.05 6.86 6.58
C LEU A 195 17.08 7.62 5.69
N GLN A 196 15.78 7.27 5.74
CA GLN A 196 14.69 7.90 4.96
C GLN A 196 14.97 7.90 3.44
N LEU A 197 15.39 6.76 2.93
CA LEU A 197 15.69 6.60 1.52
C LEU A 197 14.42 6.38 0.70
N LEU A 198 14.24 7.18 -0.34
CA LEU A 198 13.10 7.10 -1.27
C LEU A 198 13.07 5.76 -2.01
N THR A 199 14.24 5.31 -2.45
CA THR A 199 14.38 4.07 -3.23
C THR A 199 14.47 2.82 -2.37
N SER A 200 14.41 2.93 -1.04
CA SER A 200 14.25 1.79 -0.13
C SER A 200 12.78 1.41 0.07
N LEU A 201 11.85 2.30 -0.29
CA LEU A 201 10.42 2.02 -0.18
C LEU A 201 10.02 0.87 -1.11
N PRO A 202 9.10 -0.01 -0.65
CA PRO A 202 8.48 -1.02 -1.50
C PRO A 202 7.83 -0.38 -2.73
N ALA A 203 7.92 -1.05 -3.89
CA ALA A 203 7.47 -0.52 -5.18
C ALA A 203 6.38 -1.39 -5.80
N LEU A 204 5.34 -0.73 -6.33
CA LEU A 204 4.29 -1.33 -7.15
C LEU A 204 4.26 -0.63 -8.51
N TYR A 205 4.32 -1.39 -9.59
CA TYR A 205 4.20 -0.83 -10.94
C TYR A 205 2.76 -0.92 -11.42
N VAL A 206 2.19 0.21 -11.81
CA VAL A 206 0.80 0.34 -12.25
C VAL A 206 0.77 0.60 -13.75
N ALA A 207 0.41 -0.41 -14.53
CA ALA A 207 0.25 -0.32 -15.97
C ALA A 207 -1.15 0.23 -16.27
N ASN A 208 -1.24 1.50 -16.64
CA ASN A 208 -2.48 2.13 -17.03
C ASN A 208 -2.73 1.91 -18.52
N VAL A 209 -3.73 1.08 -18.85
CA VAL A 209 -4.07 0.66 -20.23
C VAL A 209 -5.35 1.36 -20.72
N ASP A 210 -5.63 1.21 -22.02
CA ASP A 210 -6.92 1.55 -22.61
C ASP A 210 -8.05 0.60 -22.14
N GLU A 211 -9.31 0.98 -22.42
CA GLU A 211 -10.49 0.23 -21.96
C GLU A 211 -10.53 -1.18 -22.53
N GLY A 212 -10.13 -1.39 -23.79
CA GLY A 212 -10.12 -2.70 -24.44
C GLY A 212 -9.09 -3.66 -23.85
N SER A 213 -8.11 -3.16 -23.11
CA SER A 213 -7.02 -3.93 -22.51
C SER A 213 -7.17 -4.12 -21.00
N ALA A 214 -8.25 -3.64 -20.38
CA ALA A 214 -8.42 -3.57 -18.92
C ALA A 214 -8.45 -4.95 -18.21
N ASP A 215 -8.91 -6.01 -18.91
CA ASP A 215 -8.97 -7.37 -18.39
C ASP A 215 -7.59 -8.06 -18.42
N LYS A 216 -6.95 -8.08 -19.59
CA LYS A 216 -5.76 -8.90 -19.87
C LYS A 216 -4.46 -8.11 -20.01
N GLY A 217 -4.54 -6.80 -20.07
CA GLY A 217 -3.41 -5.97 -20.43
C GLY A 217 -3.12 -5.97 -21.94
N ASN A 218 -1.95 -5.47 -22.30
CA ASN A 218 -1.45 -5.39 -23.67
C ASN A 218 0.09 -5.52 -23.68
N ALA A 219 0.70 -5.48 -24.87
CA ALA A 219 2.14 -5.62 -25.02
C ALA A 219 2.97 -4.61 -24.19
N LEU A 220 2.45 -3.41 -23.95
CA LEU A 220 3.13 -2.40 -23.11
C LEU A 220 3.04 -2.75 -21.62
N SER A 221 1.89 -3.24 -21.17
CA SER A 221 1.72 -3.71 -19.78
C SER A 221 2.55 -4.96 -19.49
N ASP A 222 2.76 -5.82 -20.52
CA ASP A 222 3.64 -6.99 -20.40
C ASP A 222 5.10 -6.58 -20.15
N LEU A 223 5.57 -5.50 -20.79
CA LEU A 223 6.89 -4.94 -20.52
C LEU A 223 7.00 -4.45 -19.06
N VAL A 224 5.96 -3.80 -18.55
CA VAL A 224 5.92 -3.35 -17.13
C VAL A 224 5.94 -4.56 -16.19
N ALA A 225 5.19 -5.61 -16.49
CA ALA A 225 5.18 -6.84 -15.70
C ALA A 225 6.56 -7.53 -15.70
N ALA A 226 7.23 -7.58 -16.86
CA ALA A 226 8.56 -8.14 -16.98
C ALA A 226 9.59 -7.33 -16.17
N ARG A 227 9.50 -5.99 -16.18
CA ARG A 227 10.33 -5.11 -15.36
C ARG A 227 10.08 -5.34 -13.87
N ALA A 228 8.82 -5.42 -13.45
CA ALA A 228 8.46 -5.70 -12.06
C ALA A 228 9.07 -7.03 -11.57
N ALA A 229 9.01 -8.08 -12.39
CA ALA A 229 9.61 -9.36 -12.06
C ALA A 229 11.14 -9.29 -11.90
N GLN A 230 11.83 -8.50 -12.73
CA GLN A 230 13.29 -8.27 -12.61
C GLN A 230 13.66 -7.55 -11.31
N ASP A 231 12.83 -6.62 -10.85
CA ASP A 231 13.03 -5.83 -9.63
C ASP A 231 12.49 -6.54 -8.36
N ASN A 232 12.02 -7.78 -8.50
CA ASN A 232 11.31 -8.52 -7.44
C ASN A 232 10.15 -7.71 -6.84
N ALA A 233 9.50 -6.92 -7.68
CA ALA A 233 8.33 -6.10 -7.37
C ALA A 233 7.08 -6.69 -8.02
N LYS A 234 5.92 -6.12 -7.70
CA LYS A 234 4.65 -6.49 -8.32
C LYS A 234 4.22 -5.47 -9.37
N SER A 235 3.35 -5.91 -10.29
CA SER A 235 2.66 -5.02 -11.21
C SER A 235 1.16 -5.27 -11.19
N VAL A 236 0.39 -4.24 -11.50
CA VAL A 236 -1.06 -4.29 -11.63
C VAL A 236 -1.49 -3.59 -12.91
N VAL A 237 -2.42 -4.20 -13.64
CA VAL A 237 -3.06 -3.59 -14.82
C VAL A 237 -4.34 -2.90 -14.37
N ILE A 238 -4.51 -1.63 -14.74
CA ILE A 238 -5.74 -0.85 -14.51
C ILE A 238 -6.12 -0.10 -15.79
N SER A 239 -7.38 0.32 -15.88
CA SER A 239 -7.79 1.39 -16.79
C SER A 239 -8.34 2.56 -15.96
N ALA A 240 -7.52 3.58 -15.79
CA ALA A 240 -7.90 4.75 -15.00
C ALA A 240 -9.17 5.42 -15.55
N LYS A 241 -9.44 5.27 -16.84
CA LYS A 241 -10.65 5.78 -17.48
C LYS A 241 -11.88 5.00 -17.02
N ILE A 242 -11.89 3.68 -17.12
CA ILE A 242 -12.97 2.82 -16.61
C ILE A 242 -13.18 3.08 -15.11
N ASP A 243 -12.12 3.07 -14.31
CA ASP A 243 -12.22 3.29 -12.87
C ASP A 243 -12.80 4.68 -12.53
N SER A 244 -12.52 5.70 -13.35
CA SER A 244 -13.09 7.04 -13.19
C SER A 244 -14.59 7.11 -13.53
N GLU A 245 -15.05 6.30 -14.48
CA GLU A 245 -16.47 6.16 -14.84
C GLU A 245 -17.22 5.37 -13.76
N LEU A 246 -16.66 4.23 -13.31
CA LEU A 246 -17.22 3.43 -12.23
C LEU A 246 -17.39 4.22 -10.93
N ALA A 247 -16.46 5.09 -10.60
CA ALA A 247 -16.47 5.84 -9.34
C ALA A 247 -17.65 6.80 -9.15
N VAL A 248 -18.46 7.04 -10.18
CA VAL A 248 -19.65 7.91 -10.15
C VAL A 248 -20.98 7.15 -10.31
N LEU A 249 -20.93 5.85 -10.57
CA LEU A 249 -22.08 4.98 -10.72
C LEU A 249 -22.54 4.41 -9.36
N ASP A 250 -23.82 4.10 -9.25
CA ASP A 250 -24.29 3.34 -8.10
C ASP A 250 -23.89 1.85 -8.18
N PRO A 251 -24.02 1.06 -7.10
CA PRO A 251 -23.55 -0.33 -7.08
C PRO A 251 -24.21 -1.25 -8.14
N GLU A 252 -25.47 -1.02 -8.52
CA GLU A 252 -26.18 -1.81 -9.52
C GLU A 252 -25.64 -1.45 -10.91
N GLU A 253 -25.53 -0.16 -11.21
CA GLU A 253 -24.93 0.36 -12.46
C GLU A 253 -23.47 -0.07 -12.61
N GLN A 254 -22.68 -0.10 -11.50
CA GLN A 254 -21.30 -0.59 -11.52
C GLN A 254 -21.24 -2.07 -11.93
N ALA A 255 -22.13 -2.90 -11.39
CA ALA A 255 -22.17 -4.33 -11.70
C ALA A 255 -22.49 -4.55 -13.19
N GLU A 256 -23.51 -3.87 -13.72
CA GLU A 256 -23.90 -3.96 -15.13
C GLU A 256 -22.77 -3.46 -16.06
N PHE A 257 -22.12 -2.37 -15.68
CA PHE A 257 -21.00 -1.81 -16.48
C PHE A 257 -19.80 -2.77 -16.52
N LEU A 258 -19.42 -3.34 -15.38
CA LEU A 258 -18.35 -4.34 -15.31
C LEU A 258 -18.67 -5.58 -16.13
N GLU A 259 -19.92 -6.09 -16.04
CA GLU A 259 -20.37 -7.25 -16.82
C GLU A 259 -20.30 -6.95 -18.31
N SER A 260 -20.71 -5.76 -18.76
CA SER A 260 -20.67 -5.34 -20.17
C SER A 260 -19.23 -5.30 -20.74
N LEU A 261 -18.22 -5.07 -19.90
CA LEU A 261 -16.81 -5.05 -20.24
C LEU A 261 -16.12 -6.41 -20.00
N GLY A 262 -16.81 -7.40 -19.45
CA GLY A 262 -16.25 -8.69 -19.09
C GLY A 262 -15.27 -8.61 -17.89
N LEU A 263 -15.37 -7.58 -17.06
CA LEU A 263 -14.51 -7.37 -15.90
C LEU A 263 -15.16 -7.94 -14.64
N ALA A 264 -14.39 -8.69 -13.85
CA ALA A 264 -14.86 -9.24 -12.58
C ALA A 264 -14.93 -8.19 -11.46
N GLU A 265 -14.12 -7.13 -11.55
CA GLU A 265 -14.02 -6.08 -10.54
C GLU A 265 -13.34 -4.82 -11.10
N PRO A 266 -13.49 -3.65 -10.42
CA PRO A 266 -12.76 -2.44 -10.76
C PRO A 266 -11.24 -2.64 -10.66
N GLY A 267 -10.48 -1.97 -11.54
CA GLY A 267 -9.02 -1.95 -11.49
C GLY A 267 -8.48 -1.37 -10.17
N LEU A 268 -9.18 -0.39 -9.60
CA LEU A 268 -8.88 0.18 -8.30
C LEU A 268 -8.87 -0.87 -7.17
N ASN A 269 -9.77 -1.83 -7.19
CA ASN A 269 -9.80 -2.89 -6.17
C ASN A 269 -8.54 -3.75 -6.22
N ARG A 270 -8.06 -4.06 -7.43
CA ARG A 270 -6.79 -4.77 -7.62
C ARG A 270 -5.61 -3.94 -7.12
N LEU A 271 -5.57 -2.65 -7.48
CA LEU A 271 -4.52 -1.73 -7.01
C LEU A 271 -4.47 -1.64 -5.49
N ILE A 272 -5.62 -1.46 -4.85
CA ILE A 272 -5.72 -1.33 -3.39
C ILE A 272 -5.24 -2.62 -2.70
N ARG A 273 -5.66 -3.81 -3.17
CA ARG A 273 -5.22 -5.09 -2.60
C ARG A 273 -3.72 -5.32 -2.79
N GLU A 274 -3.17 -5.04 -3.98
CA GLU A 274 -1.74 -5.21 -4.21
C GLU A 274 -0.90 -4.23 -3.39
N ALA A 275 -1.35 -2.99 -3.21
CA ALA A 275 -0.71 -2.02 -2.33
C ALA A 275 -0.74 -2.47 -0.85
N TYR A 276 -1.87 -3.02 -0.40
CA TYR A 276 -2.03 -3.58 0.94
C TYR A 276 -1.08 -4.77 1.18
N ALA A 277 -1.04 -5.71 0.23
CA ALA A 277 -0.15 -6.86 0.28
C ALA A 277 1.34 -6.47 0.23
N LEU A 278 1.69 -5.44 -0.59
CA LEU A 278 3.04 -4.90 -0.72
C LEU A 278 3.61 -4.41 0.63
N LEU A 279 2.75 -3.83 1.46
CA LEU A 279 3.11 -3.34 2.79
C LEU A 279 3.25 -4.46 3.83
N GLY A 280 3.11 -5.72 3.43
CA GLY A 280 3.22 -6.87 4.35
C GLY A 280 2.10 -6.90 5.39
N LEU A 281 0.90 -6.47 5.00
CA LEU A 281 -0.26 -6.36 5.87
C LEU A 281 -1.20 -7.54 5.71
N GLN A 282 -1.95 -7.79 6.76
CA GLN A 282 -3.05 -8.76 6.79
C GLN A 282 -4.19 -8.25 7.67
N SER A 283 -5.36 -8.85 7.51
CA SER A 283 -6.55 -8.48 8.28
C SER A 283 -6.97 -9.57 9.23
N TYR A 284 -7.39 -9.17 10.44
CA TYR A 284 -8.21 -9.98 11.31
C TYR A 284 -9.55 -9.28 11.56
N PHE A 285 -10.53 -9.98 12.08
CA PHE A 285 -11.87 -9.46 12.25
C PHE A 285 -12.32 -9.49 13.71
N THR A 286 -13.07 -8.46 14.10
CA THR A 286 -13.94 -8.51 15.27
C THR A 286 -15.39 -8.45 14.79
N VAL A 287 -16.23 -9.34 15.31
CA VAL A 287 -17.57 -9.54 14.79
C VAL A 287 -18.56 -9.59 15.94
N GLY A 288 -19.59 -8.76 15.87
CA GLY A 288 -20.66 -8.72 16.86
C GLY A 288 -21.93 -8.06 16.32
N PRO A 289 -23.03 -8.03 17.10
CA PRO A 289 -24.30 -7.47 16.65
C PRO A 289 -24.26 -5.96 16.34
N LYS A 290 -23.32 -5.23 16.93
CA LYS A 290 -23.17 -3.80 16.67
C LYS A 290 -22.39 -3.55 15.39
N GLU A 291 -21.24 -4.19 15.27
CA GLU A 291 -20.34 -4.00 14.13
C GLU A 291 -19.60 -5.30 13.78
N ALA A 292 -19.28 -5.43 12.50
CA ALA A 292 -18.22 -6.29 11.98
C ALA A 292 -17.11 -5.38 11.46
N ARG A 293 -15.86 -5.61 11.93
CA ARG A 293 -14.74 -4.73 11.61
C ARG A 293 -13.51 -5.51 11.21
N ALA A 294 -12.87 -5.07 10.14
CA ALA A 294 -11.55 -5.52 9.73
C ALA A 294 -10.47 -4.62 10.36
N TRP A 295 -9.45 -5.27 10.92
CA TRP A 295 -8.31 -4.61 11.55
C TRP A 295 -7.04 -4.94 10.80
N THR A 296 -6.24 -3.93 10.51
CA THR A 296 -4.97 -4.07 9.81
C THR A 296 -3.84 -4.33 10.78
N ILE A 297 -3.07 -5.38 10.53
CA ILE A 297 -1.84 -5.72 11.27
C ILE A 297 -0.74 -6.15 10.31
N PRO A 298 0.55 -5.97 10.69
CA PRO A 298 1.65 -6.58 9.95
C PRO A 298 1.57 -8.12 9.98
N ILE A 299 1.99 -8.76 8.90
CA ILE A 299 2.18 -10.21 8.86
C ILE A 299 3.19 -10.60 9.95
N GLY A 300 2.85 -11.60 10.76
CA GLY A 300 3.67 -12.04 11.90
C GLY A 300 3.37 -11.35 13.23
N ALA A 301 2.37 -10.42 13.26
CA ALA A 301 1.94 -9.80 14.50
C ALA A 301 1.38 -10.83 15.49
N THR A 302 1.72 -10.67 16.77
CA THR A 302 1.19 -11.50 17.85
C THR A 302 -0.18 -11.02 18.34
N ALA A 303 -0.92 -11.87 19.05
CA ALA A 303 -2.24 -11.52 19.57
C ALA A 303 -2.24 -10.25 20.47
N PRO A 304 -1.25 -10.01 21.36
CA PRO A 304 -1.18 -8.73 22.09
C PRO A 304 -0.99 -7.52 21.15
N GLN A 305 -0.15 -7.63 20.13
CA GLN A 305 0.06 -6.55 19.16
C GLN A 305 -1.21 -6.26 18.35
N ALA A 306 -1.94 -7.32 17.97
CA ALA A 306 -3.24 -7.18 17.32
C ALA A 306 -4.27 -6.48 18.23
N ALA A 307 -4.32 -6.86 19.51
CA ALA A 307 -5.16 -6.19 20.51
C ALA A 307 -4.80 -4.70 20.66
N GLY A 308 -3.49 -4.38 20.57
CA GLY A 308 -2.96 -3.02 20.63
C GLY A 308 -3.43 -2.10 19.51
N VAL A 309 -3.76 -2.67 18.34
CA VAL A 309 -4.33 -1.90 17.23
C VAL A 309 -5.73 -1.39 17.55
N ILE A 310 -6.51 -2.12 18.36
CA ILE A 310 -7.82 -1.67 18.85
C ILE A 310 -7.62 -0.56 19.88
N HIS A 311 -6.82 -0.83 20.92
CA HIS A 311 -6.47 0.14 21.96
C HIS A 311 -5.20 -0.30 22.69
N THR A 312 -4.34 0.65 23.05
CA THR A 312 -3.09 0.37 23.76
C THR A 312 -3.27 -0.34 25.10
N ASP A 313 -4.39 -0.11 25.78
CA ASP A 313 -4.70 -0.79 27.04
C ASP A 313 -5.03 -2.28 26.82
N PHE A 314 -5.56 -2.67 25.65
CA PHE A 314 -5.81 -4.07 25.32
C PHE A 314 -4.49 -4.84 25.17
N GLU A 315 -3.46 -4.20 24.61
CA GLU A 315 -2.13 -4.80 24.54
C GLU A 315 -1.51 -4.98 25.93
N LYS A 316 -1.54 -3.90 26.74
CA LYS A 316 -0.95 -3.89 28.09
C LYS A 316 -1.64 -4.87 29.04
N GLY A 317 -2.97 -4.89 29.01
CA GLY A 317 -3.81 -5.73 29.82
C GLY A 317 -4.13 -7.11 29.24
N PHE A 318 -3.50 -7.50 28.11
CA PHE A 318 -3.80 -8.72 27.38
C PHE A 318 -3.74 -9.97 28.26
N ILE A 319 -4.84 -10.72 28.31
CA ILE A 319 -4.95 -12.01 28.99
C ILE A 319 -4.88 -13.15 27.97
N ARG A 320 -5.84 -13.17 27.04
CA ARG A 320 -5.94 -14.16 25.95
C ARG A 320 -6.83 -13.63 24.84
N ALA A 321 -6.75 -14.27 23.67
CA ALA A 321 -7.69 -14.06 22.58
C ALA A 321 -8.55 -15.33 22.35
N GLU A 322 -9.85 -15.17 22.21
CA GLU A 322 -10.73 -16.21 21.69
C GLU A 322 -10.73 -16.07 20.18
N THR A 323 -10.29 -17.10 19.47
CA THR A 323 -9.99 -17.04 18.04
C THR A 323 -10.70 -18.16 17.28
N ILE A 324 -11.38 -17.82 16.19
CA ILE A 324 -12.03 -18.76 15.26
C ILE A 324 -11.49 -18.44 13.86
N ALA A 325 -11.07 -19.46 13.09
CA ALA A 325 -10.69 -19.25 11.69
C ALA A 325 -11.94 -18.85 10.88
N TYR A 326 -11.74 -17.96 9.88
CA TYR A 326 -12.83 -17.50 9.01
C TYR A 326 -13.69 -18.65 8.45
N ASP A 327 -13.06 -19.66 7.87
CA ASP A 327 -13.75 -20.79 7.27
C ASP A 327 -14.60 -21.57 8.27
N ASP A 328 -14.09 -21.78 9.50
CA ASP A 328 -14.85 -22.44 10.58
C ASP A 328 -16.03 -21.57 11.03
N PHE A 329 -15.84 -20.25 11.13
CA PHE A 329 -16.92 -19.32 11.51
C PHE A 329 -18.06 -19.32 10.48
N VAL A 330 -17.72 -19.33 9.19
CA VAL A 330 -18.69 -19.36 8.08
C VAL A 330 -19.42 -20.72 8.02
N ALA A 331 -18.65 -21.82 8.04
CA ALA A 331 -19.19 -23.17 7.96
C ALA A 331 -20.17 -23.48 9.11
N LEU A 332 -19.87 -23.00 10.32
CA LEU A 332 -20.66 -23.21 11.52
C LEU A 332 -21.68 -22.09 11.78
N LYS A 333 -21.74 -21.10 10.90
CA LYS A 333 -22.70 -19.98 10.97
C LYS A 333 -22.64 -19.21 12.29
N GLY A 334 -21.43 -18.90 12.75
CA GLY A 334 -21.19 -18.00 13.86
C GLY A 334 -20.49 -18.61 15.07
N GLU A 335 -20.22 -17.75 16.06
CA GLU A 335 -19.40 -18.06 17.24
C GLU A 335 -19.97 -19.19 18.11
N ALA A 336 -21.28 -19.16 18.39
CA ALA A 336 -21.91 -20.13 19.30
C ALA A 336 -21.69 -21.57 18.84
N LYS A 337 -21.99 -21.86 17.58
CA LYS A 337 -21.79 -23.20 17.00
C LYS A 337 -20.31 -23.57 16.83
N ALA A 338 -19.46 -22.58 16.53
CA ALA A 338 -18.03 -22.79 16.48
C ALA A 338 -17.47 -23.17 17.87
N ARG A 339 -17.99 -22.58 18.93
CA ARG A 339 -17.66 -22.93 20.32
C ARG A 339 -18.12 -24.36 20.66
N GLU A 340 -19.36 -24.72 20.32
CA GLU A 340 -19.89 -26.07 20.52
C GLU A 340 -19.11 -27.14 19.74
N ALA A 341 -18.65 -26.82 18.55
CA ALA A 341 -17.84 -27.71 17.72
C ALA A 341 -16.34 -27.74 18.12
N GLY A 342 -15.93 -27.03 19.18
CA GLY A 342 -14.55 -26.96 19.64
C GLY A 342 -13.61 -26.21 18.70
N LYS A 343 -14.14 -25.33 17.84
CA LYS A 343 -13.37 -24.51 16.88
C LYS A 343 -12.96 -23.15 17.42
N LEU A 344 -13.54 -22.71 18.54
CA LEU A 344 -13.09 -21.53 19.25
C LEU A 344 -11.89 -21.90 20.10
N ARG A 345 -10.73 -21.33 19.77
CA ARG A 345 -9.45 -21.55 20.43
C ARG A 345 -9.17 -20.42 21.41
N ALA A 346 -8.60 -20.74 22.56
CA ALA A 346 -8.06 -19.77 23.49
C ALA A 346 -6.56 -19.61 23.23
N GLU A 347 -6.17 -18.48 22.66
CA GLU A 347 -4.81 -18.20 22.25
C GLU A 347 -4.11 -17.25 23.23
N GLY A 348 -2.86 -17.56 23.56
CA GLY A 348 -2.02 -16.79 24.48
C GLY A 348 -1.16 -15.74 23.77
N LYS A 349 -0.25 -15.12 24.55
CA LYS A 349 0.61 -14.01 24.10
C LYS A 349 1.54 -14.35 22.92
N ALA A 350 1.92 -15.61 22.76
CA ALA A 350 2.82 -16.06 21.69
C ALA A 350 2.10 -16.39 20.37
N TYR A 351 0.76 -16.35 20.35
CA TYR A 351 0.00 -16.64 19.15
C TYR A 351 0.27 -15.60 18.07
N VAL A 352 0.71 -16.06 16.92
CA VAL A 352 0.84 -15.24 15.70
C VAL A 352 -0.48 -15.27 14.97
N VAL A 353 -1.11 -14.10 14.84
CA VAL A 353 -2.42 -13.92 14.19
C VAL A 353 -2.32 -14.30 12.72
N LYS A 354 -3.31 -15.04 12.25
CA LYS A 354 -3.43 -15.42 10.84
C LYS A 354 -4.41 -14.51 10.12
N ASP A 355 -4.17 -14.33 8.82
CA ASP A 355 -5.12 -13.60 7.98
C ASP A 355 -6.49 -14.27 8.00
N GLY A 356 -7.53 -13.48 8.25
CA GLY A 356 -8.91 -13.97 8.35
C GLY A 356 -9.34 -14.50 9.73
N ASP A 357 -8.48 -14.48 10.76
CA ASP A 357 -8.91 -14.84 12.11
C ASP A 357 -10.04 -13.91 12.60
N VAL A 358 -11.10 -14.51 13.15
CA VAL A 358 -12.14 -13.80 13.89
C VAL A 358 -11.80 -13.87 15.37
N MET A 359 -11.57 -12.70 15.99
CA MET A 359 -10.96 -12.62 17.31
C MET A 359 -11.78 -11.79 18.30
N ASN A 360 -11.79 -12.24 19.54
CA ASN A 360 -12.30 -11.49 20.69
C ASN A 360 -11.20 -11.45 21.78
N PHE A 361 -10.80 -10.25 22.21
CA PHE A 361 -9.71 -10.06 23.17
C PHE A 361 -10.25 -9.90 24.60
N LEU A 362 -9.67 -10.67 25.51
CA LEU A 362 -9.88 -10.52 26.93
C LEU A 362 -8.68 -9.84 27.56
N PHE A 363 -8.94 -8.79 28.32
CA PHE A 363 -7.92 -7.93 28.94
C PHE A 363 -8.41 -7.43 30.30
N ASN A 364 -7.46 -7.01 31.15
CA ASN A 364 -7.73 -6.38 32.45
C ASN A 364 -7.62 -4.86 32.35
#